data_5ffa27f2b2e859b0fcb3d9b12f16ceb2
#
_entry.id   5ffa27f2b2e859b0fcb3d9b12f16ceb2
#
_cell.length_a   1.000
_cell.length_b   1.000
_cell.length_c   1.000
_cell.angle_alpha   90.00
_cell.angle_beta   90.00
_cell.angle_gamma   90.00
#
_symmetry.space_group_name_H-M   'P 1'
#
loop_
_entity.id
_entity.type
_entity.pdbx_description
1 polymer ?
#
loop_
_entity_poly.entity_id
_entity_poly.type
_entity_poly.pdbx_seq_one_letter_code
_entity_poly.pdbx_strand_id
1 'polypeptide(L)'
;MINFKDSQTKENLMRAFAGESQARNRYNFAASVAKKQNLAIIQDLFNYTANQEQAHAKQFMDKLKDFSGEEICISASYPAEVENNTLTLLRLAQEHESAEHDEIYKSFAETAKNEGFNDIAILFENIASIEKTHSERFKRYGDML
;
A
#
# COMPACT_ATOMS: atom_id res chain seq x y z
N MET A 1 6.01 -12.16 26.48
CA MET A 1 5.52 -11.15 25.51
C MET A 1 6.71 -10.36 24.98
N ILE A 2 6.78 -10.17 23.69
CA ILE A 2 7.89 -9.46 23.06
C ILE A 2 7.75 -7.94 23.23
N ASN A 3 8.86 -7.23 23.43
CA ASN A 3 8.86 -5.76 23.43
C ASN A 3 8.72 -5.25 22.00
N PHE A 4 7.97 -4.15 21.84
CA PHE A 4 7.71 -3.59 20.51
C PHE A 4 9.01 -3.25 19.77
N LYS A 5 10.00 -2.69 20.43
CA LYS A 5 11.28 -2.33 19.78
C LYS A 5 12.02 -3.53 19.17
N ASP A 6 11.78 -4.74 19.68
CA ASP A 6 12.44 -5.97 19.25
C ASP A 6 11.51 -6.82 18.37
N SER A 7 10.34 -6.29 18.01
CA SER A 7 9.30 -7.05 17.33
C SER A 7 9.45 -7.04 15.82
N GLN A 8 8.94 -8.08 15.19
CA GLN A 8 8.75 -8.13 13.74
C GLN A 8 7.68 -7.12 13.30
N THR A 9 6.69 -6.86 14.17
CA THR A 9 5.63 -5.89 13.90
C THR A 9 6.17 -4.49 13.65
N LYS A 10 7.18 -4.06 14.41
CA LYS A 10 7.84 -2.77 14.18
C LYS A 10 8.40 -2.70 12.74
N GLU A 11 9.13 -3.73 12.33
CA GLU A 11 9.69 -3.79 10.98
C GLU A 11 8.60 -3.85 9.92
N ASN A 12 7.53 -4.61 10.17
CA ASN A 12 6.41 -4.71 9.23
C ASN A 12 5.66 -3.37 9.09
N LEU A 13 5.56 -2.58 10.15
CA LEU A 13 5.00 -1.23 10.04
C LEU A 13 5.86 -0.33 9.14
N MET A 14 7.18 -0.42 9.26
CA MET A 14 8.07 0.35 8.38
C MET A 14 7.99 -0.16 6.94
N ARG A 15 7.89 -1.48 6.72
CA ARG A 15 7.67 -2.05 5.38
C ARG A 15 6.36 -1.54 4.78
N ALA A 16 5.30 -1.51 5.58
CA ALA A 16 4.00 -1.02 5.13
C ALA A 16 4.03 0.47 4.80
N PHE A 17 4.68 1.26 5.64
CA PHE A 17 4.87 2.69 5.38
C PHE A 17 5.62 2.92 4.04
N ALA A 18 6.72 2.21 3.85
CA ALA A 18 7.50 2.32 2.61
C ALA A 18 6.67 1.86 1.39
N GLY A 19 5.91 0.77 1.56
CA GLY A 19 5.04 0.23 0.53
C GLY A 19 3.98 1.24 0.07
N GLU A 20 3.28 1.84 1.02
CA GLU A 20 2.27 2.85 0.72
C GLU A 20 2.89 4.11 0.11
N SER A 21 4.04 4.52 0.60
CA SER A 21 4.72 5.73 0.12
C SER A 21 5.17 5.60 -1.33
N GLN A 22 5.77 4.47 -1.72
CA GLN A 22 6.17 4.28 -3.11
C GLN A 22 4.94 4.02 -4.00
N ALA A 23 3.89 3.36 -3.51
CA ALA A 23 2.66 3.16 -4.26
C ALA A 23 2.01 4.51 -4.60
N ARG A 24 1.98 5.43 -3.65
CA ARG A 24 1.49 6.80 -3.90
C ARG A 24 2.21 7.43 -5.09
N ASN A 25 3.54 7.35 -5.12
CA ASN A 25 4.31 7.91 -6.22
C ASN A 25 4.03 7.19 -7.54
N ARG A 26 3.97 5.85 -7.53
CA ARG A 26 3.66 5.08 -8.74
C ARG A 26 2.30 5.45 -9.31
N TYR A 27 1.29 5.64 -8.46
CA TYR A 27 -0.04 6.02 -8.92
C TYR A 27 -0.10 7.45 -9.45
N ASN A 28 0.65 8.39 -8.86
CA ASN A 28 0.75 9.73 -9.43
C ASN A 28 1.43 9.69 -10.81
N PHE A 29 2.44 8.85 -11.00
CA PHE A 29 3.09 8.66 -12.29
C PHE A 29 2.12 8.04 -13.30
N ALA A 30 1.34 7.05 -12.88
CA ALA A 30 0.32 6.41 -13.72
C ALA A 30 -0.76 7.41 -14.12
N ALA A 31 -1.16 8.29 -13.22
CA ALA A 31 -2.11 9.38 -13.53
C ALA A 31 -1.58 10.26 -14.66
N SER A 32 -0.29 10.56 -14.67
CA SER A 32 0.34 11.36 -15.74
C SER A 32 0.26 10.64 -17.10
N VAL A 33 0.43 9.32 -17.12
CA VAL A 33 0.28 8.52 -18.34
C VAL A 33 -1.17 8.56 -18.83
N ALA A 34 -2.13 8.36 -17.92
CA ALA A 34 -3.55 8.42 -18.26
C ALA A 34 -3.93 9.79 -18.84
N LYS A 35 -3.39 10.87 -18.26
CA LYS A 35 -3.61 12.22 -18.78
C LYS A 35 -3.12 12.36 -20.22
N LYS A 36 -1.93 11.86 -20.52
CA LYS A 36 -1.36 11.91 -21.88
C LYS A 36 -2.17 11.10 -22.88
N GLN A 37 -2.87 10.08 -22.42
CA GLN A 37 -3.74 9.26 -23.24
C GLN A 37 -5.21 9.74 -23.26
N ASN A 38 -5.48 10.92 -22.71
CA ASN A 38 -6.80 11.56 -22.64
C ASN A 38 -7.83 10.72 -21.88
N LEU A 39 -7.41 10.02 -20.85
CA LEU A 39 -8.26 9.19 -19.99
C LEU A 39 -8.46 9.89 -18.64
N ALA A 40 -9.22 10.99 -18.65
CA ALA A 40 -9.37 11.88 -17.48
C ALA A 40 -9.94 11.17 -16.25
N ILE A 41 -10.91 10.27 -16.42
CA ILE A 41 -11.51 9.54 -15.31
C ILE A 41 -10.48 8.61 -14.66
N ILE A 42 -9.63 7.98 -15.46
CA ILE A 42 -8.59 7.08 -14.95
C ILE A 42 -7.47 7.87 -14.30
N GLN A 43 -7.14 9.04 -14.84
CA GLN A 43 -6.22 9.96 -14.19
C GLN A 43 -6.71 10.29 -12.76
N ASP A 44 -7.98 10.64 -12.65
CA ASP A 44 -8.59 10.96 -11.34
C ASP A 44 -8.58 9.75 -10.41
N LEU A 45 -8.86 8.56 -10.94
CA LEU A 45 -8.80 7.32 -10.16
C LEU A 45 -7.42 7.09 -9.55
N PHE A 46 -6.36 7.21 -10.36
CA PHE A 46 -5.00 7.03 -9.85
C PHE A 46 -4.63 8.08 -8.81
N ASN A 47 -4.96 9.35 -9.05
CA ASN A 47 -4.66 10.42 -8.09
C ASN A 47 -5.46 10.25 -6.79
N TYR A 48 -6.71 9.85 -6.88
CA TYR A 48 -7.54 9.58 -5.70
C TYR A 48 -6.94 8.43 -4.88
N THR A 49 -6.56 7.34 -5.55
CA THR A 49 -5.95 6.19 -4.88
C THR A 49 -4.60 6.58 -4.27
N ALA A 50 -3.80 7.39 -4.96
CA ALA A 50 -2.53 7.89 -4.43
C ALA A 50 -2.73 8.65 -3.12
N ASN A 51 -3.76 9.47 -3.02
CA ASN A 51 -4.08 10.21 -1.80
C ASN A 51 -4.48 9.26 -0.66
N GLN A 52 -5.19 8.18 -0.95
CA GLN A 52 -5.53 7.17 0.04
C GLN A 52 -4.27 6.44 0.54
N GLU A 53 -3.34 6.11 -0.37
CA GLU A 53 -2.08 5.48 0.02
C GLU A 53 -1.26 6.38 0.95
N GLN A 54 -1.28 7.69 0.72
CA GLN A 54 -0.63 8.64 1.62
C GLN A 54 -1.25 8.61 3.01
N ALA A 55 -2.58 8.56 3.08
CA ALA A 55 -3.29 8.48 4.37
C ALA A 55 -2.95 7.19 5.11
N HIS A 56 -2.85 6.06 4.40
CA HIS A 56 -2.45 4.78 4.99
C HIS A 56 -1.01 4.85 5.50
N ALA A 57 -0.10 5.43 4.71
CA ALA A 57 1.29 5.62 5.12
C ALA A 57 1.37 6.38 6.44
N LYS A 58 0.57 7.43 6.60
CA LYS A 58 0.51 8.22 7.83
C LYS A 58 0.04 7.38 9.01
N GLN A 59 -0.97 6.53 8.81
CA GLN A 59 -1.47 5.66 9.87
C GLN A 59 -0.40 4.68 10.35
N PHE A 60 0.37 4.09 9.43
CA PHE A 60 1.47 3.21 9.79
C PHE A 60 2.60 3.95 10.50
N MET A 61 2.95 5.13 10.02
CA MET A 61 4.00 5.95 10.65
C MET A 61 3.60 6.36 12.07
N ASP A 62 2.33 6.69 12.30
CA ASP A 62 1.86 7.09 13.63
C ASP A 62 2.03 5.97 14.66
N LYS A 63 1.98 4.70 14.24
CA LYS A 63 2.22 3.56 15.13
C LYS A 63 3.70 3.42 15.51
N LEU A 64 4.58 4.13 14.85
CA LEU A 64 6.03 4.13 15.09
C LEU A 64 6.48 5.38 15.87
N LYS A 65 5.57 6.11 16.48
CA LYS A 65 5.86 7.39 17.15
C LYS A 65 6.93 7.29 18.23
N ASP A 66 7.03 6.14 18.90
CA ASP A 66 8.02 5.95 19.97
C ASP A 66 9.46 5.91 19.42
N PHE A 67 9.62 5.76 18.11
CA PHE A 67 10.93 5.73 17.43
C PHE A 67 11.22 7.05 16.70
N SER A 68 10.47 8.11 17.01
CA SER A 68 10.67 9.40 16.33
C SER A 68 12.12 9.86 16.44
N GLY A 69 12.72 10.18 15.30
CA GLY A 69 14.13 10.59 15.20
C GLY A 69 15.11 9.44 15.02
N GLU A 70 14.67 8.19 15.14
CA GLU A 70 15.51 7.00 14.92
C GLU A 70 15.29 6.43 13.53
N GLU A 71 16.26 5.65 13.07
CA GLU A 71 16.13 4.91 11.82
C GLU A 71 15.71 3.47 12.10
N ILE A 72 14.80 2.93 11.29
CA ILE A 72 14.39 1.53 11.37
C ILE A 72 14.85 0.84 10.10
N CYS A 73 15.77 -0.11 10.25
CA CYS A 73 16.32 -0.87 9.12
C CYS A 73 15.33 -1.98 8.73
N ILE A 74 15.04 -2.07 7.43
CA ILE A 74 14.21 -3.15 6.88
C ILE A 74 14.84 -3.72 5.63
N SER A 75 14.48 -4.97 5.32
CA SER A 75 14.68 -5.58 4.03
C SER A 75 13.32 -5.71 3.36
N ALA A 76 13.18 -5.22 2.13
CA ALA A 76 11.92 -5.23 1.42
C ALA A 76 12.13 -5.13 -0.09
N SER A 77 11.09 -5.50 -0.85
CA SER A 77 11.08 -5.41 -2.31
C SER A 77 9.82 -4.68 -2.75
N TYR A 78 9.96 -3.79 -3.72
CA TYR A 78 8.84 -3.04 -4.28
C TYR A 78 8.93 -3.05 -5.81
N PRO A 79 7.78 -2.93 -6.52
CA PRO A 79 7.78 -3.04 -7.96
C PRO A 79 8.44 -1.85 -8.66
N ALA A 80 9.15 -2.15 -9.75
CA ALA A 80 9.63 -1.14 -10.69
C ALA A 80 8.67 -1.14 -11.88
N GLU A 81 7.97 -0.03 -12.09
CA GLU A 81 6.98 0.10 -13.16
C GLU A 81 7.30 1.33 -14.00
N VAL A 82 7.72 1.10 -15.24
CA VAL A 82 8.01 2.16 -16.21
C VAL A 82 7.25 1.80 -17.49
N GLU A 83 5.99 2.25 -17.56
CA GLU A 83 5.07 1.91 -18.63
C GLU A 83 4.40 3.15 -19.20
N ASN A 84 4.11 3.14 -20.49
CA ASN A 84 3.44 4.22 -21.21
C ASN A 84 2.02 3.87 -21.65
N ASN A 85 1.46 2.80 -21.09
CA ASN A 85 0.13 2.29 -21.44
C ASN A 85 -0.75 2.22 -20.20
N THR A 86 -1.86 2.93 -20.20
CA THR A 86 -2.76 3.01 -19.05
C THR A 86 -3.36 1.65 -18.67
N LEU A 87 -3.75 0.84 -19.66
CA LEU A 87 -4.30 -0.49 -19.37
C LEU A 87 -3.29 -1.37 -18.64
N THR A 88 -2.04 -1.37 -19.11
CA THR A 88 -0.96 -2.11 -18.44
C THR A 88 -0.81 -1.65 -17.00
N LEU A 89 -0.81 -0.35 -16.75
CA LEU A 89 -0.68 0.21 -15.39
C LEU A 89 -1.86 -0.16 -14.50
N LEU A 90 -3.09 -0.18 -15.05
CA LEU A 90 -4.27 -0.62 -14.30
C LEU A 90 -4.17 -2.11 -13.90
N ARG A 91 -3.67 -2.96 -14.80
CA ARG A 91 -3.50 -4.40 -14.51
C ARG A 91 -2.43 -4.63 -13.46
N LEU A 92 -1.30 -3.92 -13.54
CA LEU A 92 -0.25 -4.01 -12.54
C LEU A 92 -0.75 -3.51 -11.18
N ALA A 93 -1.48 -2.39 -11.15
CA ALA A 93 -2.06 -1.87 -9.92
C ALA A 93 -3.03 -2.88 -9.30
N GLN A 94 -3.88 -3.50 -10.10
CA GLN A 94 -4.80 -4.55 -9.64
C GLN A 94 -4.06 -5.69 -8.98
N GLU A 95 -3.01 -6.20 -9.62
CA GLU A 95 -2.22 -7.32 -9.10
C GLU A 95 -1.54 -6.98 -7.78
N HIS A 96 -0.93 -5.80 -7.67
CA HIS A 96 -0.24 -5.39 -6.46
C HIS A 96 -1.19 -5.16 -5.30
N GLU A 97 -2.34 -4.55 -5.54
CA GLU A 97 -3.35 -4.37 -4.49
C GLU A 97 -3.92 -5.71 -4.02
N SER A 98 -4.13 -6.67 -4.95
CA SER A 98 -4.56 -8.02 -4.58
C SER A 98 -3.53 -8.73 -3.72
N ALA A 99 -2.24 -8.61 -4.06
CA ALA A 99 -1.17 -9.21 -3.27
C ALA A 99 -1.09 -8.61 -1.87
N GLU A 100 -1.26 -7.30 -1.73
CA GLU A 100 -1.28 -6.63 -0.44
C GLU A 100 -2.45 -7.10 0.41
N HIS A 101 -3.66 -7.21 -0.17
CA HIS A 101 -4.83 -7.70 0.54
C HIS A 101 -4.69 -9.19 0.91
N ASP A 102 -4.36 -10.04 -0.07
CA ASP A 102 -4.47 -11.49 0.09
C ASP A 102 -3.31 -12.09 0.88
N GLU A 103 -2.13 -11.48 0.83
CA GLU A 103 -0.89 -12.06 1.36
C GLU A 103 -0.21 -11.16 2.39
N ILE A 104 0.21 -9.96 1.98
CA ILE A 104 1.14 -9.14 2.74
C ILE A 104 0.53 -8.64 4.04
N TYR A 105 -0.57 -7.91 3.98
CA TYR A 105 -1.17 -7.30 5.17
C TYR A 105 -1.87 -8.32 6.06
N LYS A 106 -2.38 -9.42 5.50
CA LYS A 106 -2.90 -10.53 6.32
C LYS A 106 -1.78 -11.18 7.13
N SER A 107 -0.63 -11.38 6.50
CA SER A 107 0.57 -11.92 7.18
C SER A 107 1.05 -10.96 8.27
N PHE A 108 1.09 -9.67 7.99
CA PHE A 108 1.48 -8.66 8.98
C PHE A 108 0.52 -8.60 10.16
N ALA A 109 -0.79 -8.72 9.89
CA ALA A 109 -1.81 -8.74 10.93
C ALA A 109 -1.66 -9.96 11.83
N GLU A 110 -1.41 -11.14 11.25
CA GLU A 110 -1.20 -12.36 12.01
C GLU A 110 0.03 -12.26 12.91
N THR A 111 1.14 -11.74 12.37
CA THR A 111 2.36 -11.52 13.15
C THR A 111 2.10 -10.56 14.32
N ALA A 112 1.42 -9.45 14.07
CA ALA A 112 1.09 -8.47 15.11
C ALA A 112 0.22 -9.10 16.22
N LYS A 113 -0.77 -9.91 15.83
CA LYS A 113 -1.62 -10.61 16.80
C LYS A 113 -0.79 -11.58 17.64
N ASN A 114 0.07 -12.37 17.00
CA ASN A 114 0.90 -13.34 17.70
C ASN A 114 1.91 -12.68 18.64
N GLU A 115 2.37 -11.49 18.32
CA GLU A 115 3.27 -10.72 19.17
C GLU A 115 2.56 -9.92 20.26
N GLY A 116 1.22 -9.90 20.25
CA GLY A 116 0.41 -9.24 21.27
C GLY A 116 0.01 -7.79 20.96
N PHE A 117 0.19 -7.34 19.71
CA PHE A 117 -0.14 -5.98 19.27
C PHE A 117 -1.47 -5.97 18.51
N ASN A 118 -2.58 -6.21 19.23
CA ASN A 118 -3.89 -6.40 18.64
C ASN A 118 -4.42 -5.16 17.91
N ASP A 119 -4.14 -3.97 18.40
CA ASP A 119 -4.53 -2.72 17.74
C ASP A 119 -3.84 -2.56 16.39
N ILE A 120 -2.59 -2.95 16.29
CA ILE A 120 -1.83 -2.91 15.03
C ILE A 120 -2.34 -3.99 14.08
N ALA A 121 -2.67 -5.18 14.60
CA ALA A 121 -3.28 -6.24 13.79
C ALA A 121 -4.59 -5.76 13.15
N ILE A 122 -5.44 -5.07 13.90
CA ILE A 122 -6.68 -4.51 13.39
C ILE A 122 -6.41 -3.47 12.30
N LEU A 123 -5.42 -2.62 12.48
CA LEU A 123 -5.03 -1.64 11.45
C LEU A 123 -4.65 -2.34 10.15
N PHE A 124 -3.81 -3.37 10.20
CA PHE A 124 -3.43 -4.13 9.00
C PHE A 124 -4.65 -4.78 8.34
N GLU A 125 -5.54 -5.37 9.12
CA GLU A 125 -6.76 -6.01 8.59
C GLU A 125 -7.67 -4.98 7.90
N ASN A 126 -7.84 -3.80 8.50
CA ASN A 126 -8.68 -2.75 7.94
C ASN A 126 -8.11 -2.23 6.61
N ILE A 127 -6.80 -2.01 6.56
CA ILE A 127 -6.16 -1.54 5.33
C ILE A 127 -6.17 -2.63 4.27
N ALA A 128 -5.98 -3.89 4.64
CA ALA A 128 -6.11 -5.00 3.69
C ALA A 128 -7.50 -5.00 3.01
N SER A 129 -8.56 -4.72 3.75
CA SER A 129 -9.92 -4.63 3.19
C SER A 129 -10.05 -3.47 2.19
N ILE A 130 -9.38 -2.35 2.44
CA ILE A 130 -9.37 -1.20 1.52
C ILE A 130 -8.58 -1.55 0.26
N GLU A 131 -7.45 -2.25 0.39
CA GLU A 131 -6.65 -2.70 -0.77
C GLU A 131 -7.46 -3.64 -1.68
N LYS A 132 -8.31 -4.47 -1.10
CA LYS A 132 -9.24 -5.29 -1.88
C LYS A 132 -10.18 -4.42 -2.72
N THR A 133 -10.74 -3.37 -2.13
CA THR A 133 -11.61 -2.42 -2.84
C THR A 133 -10.84 -1.73 -3.97
N HIS A 134 -9.59 -1.33 -3.74
CA HIS A 134 -8.73 -0.74 -4.76
C HIS A 134 -8.51 -1.71 -5.93
N SER A 135 -8.19 -2.97 -5.63
CA SER A 135 -7.98 -4.00 -6.65
C SER A 135 -9.21 -4.19 -7.53
N GLU A 136 -10.38 -4.30 -6.91
CA GLU A 136 -11.65 -4.46 -7.63
C GLU A 136 -11.94 -3.26 -8.54
N ARG A 137 -11.63 -2.06 -8.08
CA ARG A 137 -11.84 -0.83 -8.84
C ARG A 137 -10.88 -0.75 -10.02
N PHE A 138 -9.60 -1.05 -9.84
CA PHE A 138 -8.64 -1.09 -10.94
C PHE A 138 -9.03 -2.14 -11.97
N LYS A 139 -9.50 -3.31 -11.54
CA LYS A 139 -9.99 -4.35 -12.44
C LYS A 139 -11.16 -3.84 -13.27
N ARG A 140 -12.14 -3.22 -12.63
CA ARG A 140 -13.33 -2.73 -13.32
C ARG A 140 -12.98 -1.71 -14.39
N TYR A 141 -12.13 -0.75 -14.08
CA TYR A 141 -11.74 0.26 -15.05
C TYR A 141 -10.85 -0.33 -16.15
N GLY A 142 -9.99 -1.28 -15.82
CA GLY A 142 -9.20 -2.00 -16.83
C GLY A 142 -10.08 -2.77 -17.80
N ASP A 143 -11.14 -3.41 -17.31
CA ASP A 143 -12.08 -4.16 -18.15
C ASP A 143 -12.87 -3.25 -19.10
N MET A 144 -12.97 -1.96 -18.79
CA MET A 144 -13.68 -0.98 -19.62
C MET A 144 -12.81 -0.42 -20.76
N LEU A 145 -11.51 -0.62 -20.71
CA LEU A 145 -10.59 -0.17 -21.77
C LEU A 145 -10.39 -1.28 -22.86
#